data_7fbafdaa19e58d2e84aedf4be803b415
#
_entry.id   7fbafdaa19e58d2e84aedf4be803b415
#
_cell.length_a   1.000
_cell.length_b   1.000
_cell.length_c   1.000
_cell.angle_alpha   90.00
_cell.angle_beta   90.00
_cell.angle_gamma   90.00
#
_symmetry.space_group_name_H-M   'P 1'
#
loop_
_entity.id
_entity.type
_entity.pdbx_description
1 polymer ?
#
loop_
_entity_poly.entity_id
_entity_poly.type
_entity_poly.pdbx_seq_one_letter_code
_entity_poly.pdbx_strand_id
1 'polypeptide(L)'
;SIKVASLINILGGKYFMDKFMDKYFNYRKHGTDFRTEVRAGVTTFLTMAYILALQPMILAAGGFDADSVFTATILATAIACFIMGFYGKTWPIGLSCGMGLNAYVAFFVCGALGHTPQEALGAVLVAGILFVIISVTPIRAWIINSIPKSLKLGIGAGIGLFLALIGFTLMGLTVPSGNATVIQLSFGFLQNPLILIA
;
A
#
# COMPACT_ATOMS: atom_id res chain seq x y z
N SER A 1 19.20 -29.48 -34.37
CA SER A 1 19.02 -28.19 -35.10
C SER A 1 17.92 -27.30 -34.47
N ILE A 2 16.79 -27.86 -34.03
CA ILE A 2 15.64 -27.12 -33.50
C ILE A 2 15.94 -26.49 -32.11
N LYS A 3 16.71 -27.17 -31.26
CA LYS A 3 17.10 -26.64 -29.92
C LYS A 3 18.01 -25.40 -29.99
N VAL A 4 18.86 -25.32 -31.00
CA VAL A 4 19.78 -24.19 -31.19
C VAL A 4 19.02 -22.94 -31.67
N ALA A 5 18.06 -23.12 -32.59
CA ALA A 5 17.22 -22.01 -33.06
C ALA A 5 16.30 -21.44 -31.95
N SER A 6 15.75 -22.30 -31.10
CA SER A 6 14.96 -21.82 -29.92
C SER A 6 15.81 -21.12 -28.87
N LEU A 7 17.06 -21.57 -28.65
CA LEU A 7 18.03 -20.92 -27.75
C LEU A 7 18.46 -19.56 -28.31
N ILE A 8 18.69 -19.41 -29.61
CA ILE A 8 19.03 -18.14 -30.25
C ILE A 8 17.87 -17.15 -30.18
N ASN A 9 16.61 -17.60 -30.35
CA ASN A 9 15.42 -16.76 -30.21
C ASN A 9 15.22 -16.31 -28.75
N ILE A 10 15.41 -17.20 -27.78
CA ILE A 10 15.33 -16.88 -26.34
C ILE A 10 16.46 -15.93 -25.93
N LEU A 11 17.69 -16.17 -26.41
CA LEU A 11 18.83 -15.30 -26.16
C LEU A 11 18.71 -13.95 -26.87
N GLY A 12 18.23 -13.94 -28.13
CA GLY A 12 17.98 -12.70 -28.88
C GLY A 12 16.89 -11.83 -28.26
N GLY A 13 15.77 -12.43 -27.85
CA GLY A 13 14.70 -11.73 -27.14
C GLY A 13 15.15 -11.19 -25.78
N LYS A 14 15.98 -11.95 -25.06
CA LYS A 14 16.53 -11.54 -23.78
C LYS A 14 17.53 -10.38 -23.95
N TYR A 15 18.37 -10.41 -24.95
CA TYR A 15 19.32 -9.33 -25.30
C TYR A 15 18.59 -8.05 -25.73
N PHE A 16 17.52 -8.20 -26.50
CA PHE A 16 16.72 -7.06 -26.96
C PHE A 16 15.97 -6.39 -25.77
N MET A 17 15.35 -7.21 -24.92
CA MET A 17 14.67 -6.71 -23.72
C MET A 17 15.65 -6.05 -22.75
N ASP A 18 16.79 -6.68 -22.47
CA ASP A 18 17.84 -6.12 -21.62
C ASP A 18 18.34 -4.75 -22.14
N LYS A 19 18.59 -4.65 -23.44
CA LYS A 19 19.07 -3.43 -24.07
C LYS A 19 18.01 -2.32 -24.08
N PHE A 20 16.73 -2.67 -24.29
CA PHE A 20 15.63 -1.73 -24.25
C PHE A 20 15.39 -1.21 -22.83
N MET A 21 15.37 -2.12 -21.86
CA MET A 21 15.21 -1.79 -20.44
C MET A 21 16.37 -0.97 -19.91
N ASP A 22 17.61 -1.30 -20.27
CA ASP A 22 18.78 -0.53 -19.86
C ASP A 22 18.79 0.87 -20.47
N LYS A 23 18.35 1.03 -21.72
CA LYS A 23 18.23 2.33 -22.38
C LYS A 23 17.19 3.23 -21.70
N TYR A 24 16.13 2.67 -21.14
CA TYR A 24 15.06 3.42 -20.52
C TYR A 24 15.31 3.70 -19.04
N PHE A 25 15.74 2.69 -18.27
CA PHE A 25 15.89 2.75 -16.81
C PHE A 25 17.33 2.99 -16.35
N ASN A 26 18.33 2.86 -17.22
CA ASN A 26 19.77 3.01 -16.90
C ASN A 26 20.24 2.18 -15.68
N TYR A 27 19.62 1.00 -15.44
CA TYR A 27 19.88 0.21 -14.23
C TYR A 27 21.34 -0.24 -14.10
N ARG A 28 22.06 -0.45 -15.22
CA ARG A 28 23.48 -0.80 -15.20
C ARG A 28 24.37 0.30 -14.65
N LYS A 29 24.00 1.58 -14.83
CA LYS A 29 24.71 2.71 -14.22
C LYS A 29 24.60 2.72 -12.70
N HIS A 30 23.56 2.10 -12.16
CA HIS A 30 23.35 1.95 -10.72
C HIS A 30 23.93 0.67 -10.16
N GLY A 31 24.71 -0.11 -10.97
CA GLY A 31 25.39 -1.33 -10.53
C GLY A 31 24.46 -2.52 -10.29
N THR A 32 23.29 -2.52 -10.92
CA THR A 32 22.30 -3.60 -10.77
C THR A 32 22.11 -4.38 -12.07
N ASP A 33 21.63 -5.61 -11.96
CA ASP A 33 21.30 -6.51 -13.08
C ASP A 33 19.78 -6.66 -13.21
N PHE A 34 19.29 -6.95 -14.41
CA PHE A 34 17.88 -7.21 -14.68
C PHE A 34 17.27 -8.27 -13.74
N ARG A 35 18.02 -9.32 -13.39
CA ARG A 35 17.56 -10.34 -12.44
C ARG A 35 17.37 -9.79 -11.02
N THR A 36 18.25 -8.90 -10.61
CA THR A 36 18.18 -8.24 -9.30
C THR A 36 16.99 -7.31 -9.24
N GLU A 37 16.73 -6.54 -10.31
CA GLU A 37 15.57 -5.65 -10.41
C GLU A 37 14.24 -6.42 -10.37
N VAL A 38 14.15 -7.54 -11.11
CA VAL A 38 12.96 -8.41 -11.09
C VAL A 38 12.75 -9.01 -9.68
N ARG A 39 13.80 -9.48 -9.02
CA ARG A 39 13.71 -10.00 -7.65
C ARG A 39 13.25 -8.91 -6.67
N ALA A 40 13.82 -7.72 -6.78
CA ALA A 40 13.42 -6.57 -5.96
C ALA A 40 11.94 -6.22 -6.19
N GLY A 41 11.48 -6.19 -7.44
CA GLY A 41 10.08 -5.94 -7.78
C GLY A 41 9.13 -7.00 -7.21
N VAL A 42 9.47 -8.28 -7.32
CA VAL A 42 8.68 -9.38 -6.75
C VAL A 42 8.67 -9.28 -5.22
N THR A 43 9.79 -8.99 -4.59
CA THR A 43 9.86 -8.81 -3.12
C THR A 43 8.98 -7.63 -2.68
N THR A 44 9.05 -6.50 -3.37
CA THR A 44 8.20 -5.33 -3.10
C THR A 44 6.72 -5.67 -3.27
N PHE A 45 6.36 -6.39 -4.35
CA PHE A 45 4.98 -6.83 -4.55
C PHE A 45 4.49 -7.73 -3.42
N LEU A 46 5.27 -8.73 -3.02
CA LEU A 46 4.90 -9.65 -1.94
C LEU A 46 4.74 -8.92 -0.59
N THR A 47 5.63 -7.96 -0.30
CA THR A 47 5.52 -7.15 0.91
C THR A 47 4.32 -6.21 0.91
N MET A 48 3.78 -5.83 -0.25
CA MET A 48 2.60 -4.97 -0.38
C MET A 48 1.30 -5.75 -0.61
N ALA A 49 1.38 -7.03 -0.97
CA ALA A 49 0.21 -7.84 -1.32
C ALA A 49 -0.81 -7.96 -0.18
N TYR A 50 -0.35 -7.92 1.08
CA TYR A 50 -1.25 -7.96 2.24
C TYR A 50 -2.26 -6.80 2.26
N ILE A 51 -1.94 -5.65 1.65
CA ILE A 51 -2.84 -4.49 1.57
C ILE A 51 -4.11 -4.85 0.80
N LEU A 52 -4.01 -5.68 -0.24
CA LEU A 52 -5.16 -6.12 -1.02
C LEU A 52 -6.19 -6.90 -0.20
N ALA A 53 -5.73 -7.63 0.81
CA ALA A 53 -6.61 -8.34 1.73
C ALA A 53 -7.13 -7.44 2.85
N LEU A 54 -6.28 -6.61 3.45
CA LEU A 54 -6.65 -5.77 4.59
C LEU A 54 -7.54 -4.60 4.22
N GLN A 55 -7.35 -4.01 3.04
CA GLN A 55 -8.11 -2.86 2.59
C GLN A 55 -9.63 -3.10 2.55
N PRO A 56 -10.12 -4.16 1.89
CA PRO A 56 -11.54 -4.50 1.91
C PRO A 56 -12.06 -4.79 3.31
N MET A 57 -11.27 -5.49 4.15
CA MET A 57 -11.68 -5.82 5.52
C MET A 57 -11.89 -4.56 6.39
N ILE A 58 -10.98 -3.59 6.29
CA ILE A 58 -11.08 -2.35 7.06
C ILE A 58 -12.26 -1.51 6.58
N LEU A 59 -12.43 -1.35 5.28
CA LEU A 59 -13.51 -0.53 4.73
C LEU A 59 -14.89 -1.21 4.86
N ALA A 60 -14.97 -2.53 4.79
CA ALA A 60 -16.20 -3.26 5.05
C ALA A 60 -16.76 -3.01 6.46
N ALA A 61 -15.88 -2.82 7.45
CA ALA A 61 -16.30 -2.42 8.79
C ALA A 61 -17.00 -1.04 8.83
N GLY A 62 -16.72 -0.18 7.85
CA GLY A 62 -17.41 1.11 7.65
C GLY A 62 -18.65 1.04 6.74
N GLY A 63 -19.11 -0.18 6.36
CA GLY A 63 -20.29 -0.39 5.52
C GLY A 63 -20.04 -0.30 4.01
N PHE A 64 -18.76 -0.35 3.57
CA PHE A 64 -18.41 -0.43 2.15
C PHE A 64 -18.55 -1.85 1.64
N ASP A 65 -18.94 -2.00 0.37
CA ASP A 65 -18.94 -3.30 -0.30
C ASP A 65 -17.51 -3.81 -0.54
N ALA A 66 -17.17 -4.96 0.07
CA ALA A 66 -15.82 -5.51 0.07
C ALA A 66 -15.30 -5.83 -1.34
N ASP A 67 -16.15 -6.35 -2.22
CA ASP A 67 -15.75 -6.74 -3.59
C ASP A 67 -15.45 -5.51 -4.45
N SER A 68 -16.28 -4.48 -4.33
CA SER A 68 -16.04 -3.19 -5.00
C SER A 68 -14.76 -2.52 -4.51
N VAL A 69 -14.50 -2.52 -3.21
CA VAL A 69 -13.28 -1.99 -2.61
C VAL A 69 -12.04 -2.77 -3.07
N PHE A 70 -12.13 -4.09 -3.11
CA PHE A 70 -11.03 -4.94 -3.59
C PHE A 70 -10.65 -4.61 -5.04
N THR A 71 -11.65 -4.57 -5.92
CA THR A 71 -11.46 -4.26 -7.34
C THR A 71 -10.88 -2.84 -7.54
N ALA A 72 -11.45 -1.85 -6.84
CA ALA A 72 -10.96 -0.46 -6.90
C ALA A 72 -9.52 -0.34 -6.39
N THR A 73 -9.17 -1.06 -5.33
CA THR A 73 -7.81 -1.06 -4.76
C THR A 73 -6.79 -1.64 -5.74
N ILE A 74 -7.12 -2.75 -6.40
CA ILE A 74 -6.25 -3.37 -7.41
C ILE A 74 -6.02 -2.39 -8.56
N LEU A 75 -7.09 -1.82 -9.12
CA LEU A 75 -6.99 -0.90 -10.25
C LEU A 75 -6.20 0.35 -9.90
N ALA A 76 -6.51 0.99 -8.76
CA ALA A 76 -5.81 2.18 -8.31
C ALA A 76 -4.32 1.92 -8.05
N THR A 77 -3.99 0.81 -7.39
CA THR A 77 -2.60 0.42 -7.10
C THR A 77 -1.85 0.09 -8.39
N ALA A 78 -2.45 -0.65 -9.31
CA ALA A 78 -1.85 -0.98 -10.60
C ALA A 78 -1.55 0.29 -11.41
N ILE A 79 -2.53 1.18 -11.57
CA ILE A 79 -2.35 2.44 -12.31
C ILE A 79 -1.27 3.30 -11.66
N ALA A 80 -1.29 3.46 -10.33
CA ALA A 80 -0.29 4.25 -9.61
C ALA A 80 1.12 3.68 -9.76
N CYS A 81 1.28 2.35 -9.63
CA CYS A 81 2.57 1.68 -9.82
C CYS A 81 3.06 1.77 -11.27
N PHE A 82 2.17 1.65 -12.26
CA PHE A 82 2.52 1.85 -13.67
C PHE A 82 3.01 3.28 -13.93
N ILE A 83 2.26 4.27 -13.51
CA ILE A 83 2.66 5.68 -13.67
C ILE A 83 4.02 5.92 -12.99
N MET A 84 4.19 5.42 -11.76
CA MET A 84 5.45 5.56 -11.04
C MET A 84 6.60 4.84 -11.71
N GLY A 85 6.39 3.65 -12.24
CA GLY A 85 7.39 2.89 -13.00
C GLY A 85 7.86 3.62 -14.25
N PHE A 86 6.96 4.25 -14.99
CA PHE A 86 7.33 5.04 -16.19
C PHE A 86 7.91 6.40 -15.85
N TYR A 87 7.35 7.11 -14.86
CA TYR A 87 7.78 8.47 -14.50
C TYR A 87 8.99 8.49 -13.58
N GLY A 88 9.05 7.53 -12.65
CA GLY A 88 10.07 7.46 -11.60
C GLY A 88 11.45 6.99 -12.06
N LYS A 89 11.57 6.44 -13.27
CA LYS A 89 12.80 5.93 -13.93
C LYS A 89 13.88 5.38 -13.00
N THR A 90 14.49 6.24 -12.19
CA THR A 90 15.63 5.97 -11.30
C THR A 90 15.19 5.54 -9.89
N TRP A 91 13.97 5.87 -9.47
CA TRP A 91 13.43 5.61 -8.13
C TRP A 91 12.03 4.99 -8.22
N PRO A 92 11.91 3.74 -8.72
CA PRO A 92 10.61 3.06 -8.77
C PRO A 92 10.19 2.68 -7.35
N ILE A 93 9.24 3.42 -6.81
CA ILE A 93 8.65 3.15 -5.49
C ILE A 93 7.30 2.48 -5.72
N GLY A 94 7.03 1.38 -5.01
CA GLY A 94 5.70 0.77 -5.00
C GLY A 94 4.71 1.72 -4.33
N LEU A 95 3.60 2.02 -5.01
CA LEU A 95 2.54 2.88 -4.50
C LEU A 95 1.30 2.04 -4.21
N SER A 96 0.69 2.27 -3.05
CA SER A 96 -0.56 1.62 -2.66
C SER A 96 -1.40 2.54 -1.77
N CYS A 97 -2.63 2.11 -1.47
CA CYS A 97 -3.54 2.85 -0.60
C CYS A 97 -2.98 2.95 0.83
N GLY A 98 -3.15 4.12 1.45
CA GLY A 98 -2.71 4.36 2.83
C GLY A 98 -3.71 3.82 3.84
N MET A 99 -3.33 2.82 4.63
CA MET A 99 -4.25 2.15 5.57
C MET A 99 -4.70 3.02 6.73
N GLY A 100 -3.85 3.94 7.21
CA GLY A 100 -4.19 4.81 8.35
C GLY A 100 -5.39 5.70 8.07
N LEU A 101 -5.42 6.34 6.90
CA LEU A 101 -6.55 7.18 6.49
C LEU A 101 -7.82 6.38 6.22
N ASN A 102 -7.69 5.16 5.71
CA ASN A 102 -8.83 4.29 5.44
C ASN A 102 -9.50 3.82 6.72
N ALA A 103 -8.71 3.48 7.74
CA ALA A 103 -9.25 3.17 9.07
C ALA A 103 -9.98 4.38 9.68
N TYR A 104 -9.44 5.60 9.52
CA TYR A 104 -10.12 6.81 9.95
C TYR A 104 -11.46 6.99 9.24
N VAL A 105 -11.52 6.79 7.93
CA VAL A 105 -12.77 6.89 7.15
C VAL A 105 -13.77 5.82 7.61
N ALA A 106 -13.35 4.57 7.74
CA ALA A 106 -14.23 3.46 8.10
C ALA A 106 -14.78 3.58 9.53
N PHE A 107 -13.90 3.81 10.51
CA PHE A 107 -14.31 3.77 11.92
C PHE A 107 -14.80 5.12 12.45
N PHE A 108 -14.20 6.23 12.03
CA PHE A 108 -14.58 7.53 12.53
C PHE A 108 -15.66 8.19 11.68
N VAL A 109 -15.45 8.32 10.36
CA VAL A 109 -16.40 9.02 9.48
C VAL A 109 -17.69 8.22 9.33
N CYS A 110 -17.60 6.95 8.98
CA CYS A 110 -18.79 6.10 8.78
C CYS A 110 -19.31 5.52 10.11
N GLY A 111 -18.42 5.09 11.01
CA GLY A 111 -18.79 4.47 12.27
C GLY A 111 -19.26 5.46 13.33
N ALA A 112 -18.44 6.45 13.70
CA ALA A 112 -18.74 7.36 14.80
C ALA A 112 -19.63 8.54 14.38
N LEU A 113 -19.42 9.11 13.19
CA LEU A 113 -20.22 10.23 12.69
C LEU A 113 -21.49 9.79 11.96
N GLY A 114 -21.61 8.50 11.58
CA GLY A 114 -22.79 7.94 10.95
C GLY A 114 -23.02 8.37 9.50
N HIS A 115 -21.96 8.87 8.83
CA HIS A 115 -22.05 9.23 7.41
C HIS A 115 -22.12 7.99 6.52
N THR A 116 -22.83 8.13 5.41
CA THR A 116 -22.90 7.05 4.42
C THR A 116 -21.55 6.85 3.71
N PRO A 117 -21.24 5.62 3.25
CA PRO A 117 -20.01 5.36 2.49
C PRO A 117 -19.85 6.25 1.25
N GLN A 118 -20.96 6.61 0.61
CA GLN A 118 -20.97 7.48 -0.57
C GLN A 118 -20.55 8.92 -0.24
N GLU A 119 -21.03 9.46 0.87
CA GLU A 119 -20.64 10.79 1.37
C GLU A 119 -19.15 10.82 1.74
N ALA A 120 -18.68 9.76 2.41
CA ALA A 120 -17.27 9.61 2.77
C ALA A 120 -16.38 9.55 1.53
N LEU A 121 -16.75 8.79 0.48
CA LEU A 121 -16.02 8.74 -0.79
C LEU A 121 -16.01 10.10 -1.51
N GLY A 122 -17.12 10.84 -1.48
CA GLY A 122 -17.20 12.19 -2.01
C GLY A 122 -16.20 13.13 -1.33
N ALA A 123 -16.13 13.09 0.00
CA ALA A 123 -15.17 13.88 0.78
C ALA A 123 -13.71 13.49 0.45
N VAL A 124 -13.42 12.20 0.33
CA VAL A 124 -12.08 11.70 -0.06
C VAL A 124 -11.71 12.13 -1.47
N LEU A 125 -12.64 12.14 -2.41
CA LEU A 125 -12.40 12.63 -3.78
C LEU A 125 -12.03 14.11 -3.78
N VAL A 126 -12.80 14.95 -3.08
CA VAL A 126 -12.50 16.39 -2.97
C VAL A 126 -11.14 16.61 -2.30
N ALA A 127 -10.85 15.89 -1.22
CA ALA A 127 -9.54 15.94 -0.55
C ALA A 127 -8.40 15.52 -1.50
N GLY A 128 -8.61 14.49 -2.31
CA GLY A 128 -7.65 14.03 -3.32
C GLY A 128 -7.36 15.10 -4.39
N ILE A 129 -8.38 15.77 -4.91
CA ILE A 129 -8.22 16.88 -5.87
C ILE A 129 -7.43 18.03 -5.24
N LEU A 130 -7.80 18.44 -4.03
CA LEU A 130 -7.07 19.49 -3.28
C LEU A 130 -5.62 19.09 -3.04
N PHE A 131 -5.37 17.84 -2.71
CA PHE A 131 -4.01 17.32 -2.52
C PHE A 131 -3.17 17.39 -3.80
N VAL A 132 -3.75 17.06 -4.95
CA VAL A 132 -3.06 17.19 -6.25
C VAL A 132 -2.71 18.64 -6.52
N ILE A 133 -3.64 19.58 -6.31
CA ILE A 133 -3.40 21.02 -6.50
C ILE A 133 -2.26 21.49 -5.60
N ILE A 134 -2.28 21.14 -4.32
CA ILE A 134 -1.22 21.51 -3.36
C ILE A 134 0.11 20.84 -3.75
N SER A 135 0.08 19.63 -4.28
CA SER A 135 1.29 18.88 -4.65
C SER A 135 2.04 19.49 -5.84
N VAL A 136 1.33 20.15 -6.78
CA VAL A 136 1.93 20.86 -7.92
C VAL A 136 2.55 22.19 -7.47
N THR A 137 2.08 22.76 -6.38
CA THR A 137 2.59 24.03 -5.85
C THR A 137 3.79 23.83 -4.91
N PRO A 138 4.66 24.83 -4.72
CA PRO A 138 5.78 24.75 -3.78
C PRO A 138 5.34 24.66 -2.31
N ILE A 139 4.06 24.83 -2.02
CA ILE A 139 3.45 24.75 -0.66
C ILE A 139 3.76 23.42 -0.01
N ARG A 140 3.73 22.30 -0.78
CA ARG A 140 4.07 20.97 -0.27
C ARG A 140 5.49 20.91 0.32
N ALA A 141 6.46 21.46 -0.40
CA ALA A 141 7.85 21.49 0.07
C ALA A 141 8.00 22.34 1.35
N TRP A 142 7.30 23.45 1.39
CA TRP A 142 7.28 24.32 2.56
C TRP A 142 6.67 23.62 3.79
N ILE A 143 5.53 22.95 3.65
CA ILE A 143 4.89 22.16 4.71
C ILE A 143 5.82 21.07 5.23
N ILE A 144 6.42 20.27 4.33
CA ILE A 144 7.30 19.16 4.71
C ILE A 144 8.55 19.67 5.43
N ASN A 145 9.11 20.82 5.01
CA ASN A 145 10.27 21.40 5.64
C ASN A 145 9.96 22.07 7.00
N SER A 146 8.73 22.51 7.19
CA SER A 146 8.26 23.07 8.48
C SER A 146 8.08 22.02 9.57
N ILE A 147 7.97 20.72 9.20
CA ILE A 147 7.81 19.62 10.18
C ILE A 147 9.16 19.32 10.86
N PRO A 148 9.27 19.41 12.19
CA PRO A 148 10.49 19.05 12.93
C PRO A 148 10.90 17.59 12.68
N LYS A 149 12.20 17.33 12.71
CA LYS A 149 12.75 15.96 12.50
C LYS A 149 12.21 14.95 13.52
N SER A 150 12.05 15.34 14.76
CA SER A 150 11.46 14.51 15.83
C SER A 150 10.05 14.06 15.50
N LEU A 151 9.23 14.96 14.95
CA LEU A 151 7.86 14.63 14.54
C LEU A 151 7.84 13.67 13.35
N LYS A 152 8.74 13.84 12.37
CA LYS A 152 8.87 12.91 11.23
C LYS A 152 9.20 11.48 11.69
N LEU A 153 10.10 11.35 12.66
CA LEU A 153 10.44 10.05 13.26
C LEU A 153 9.28 9.48 14.08
N GLY A 154 8.58 10.33 14.83
CA GLY A 154 7.39 9.96 15.59
C GLY A 154 6.25 9.45 14.72
N ILE A 155 6.03 10.04 13.55
CA ILE A 155 5.04 9.57 12.57
C ILE A 155 5.35 8.14 12.11
N GLY A 156 6.63 7.85 11.80
CA GLY A 156 7.06 6.50 11.40
C GLY A 156 6.82 5.46 12.50
N ALA A 157 7.18 5.78 13.74
CA ALA A 157 6.91 4.93 14.90
C ALA A 157 5.41 4.74 15.15
N GLY A 158 4.62 5.81 15.02
CA GLY A 158 3.17 5.78 15.17
C GLY A 158 2.49 4.87 14.15
N ILE A 159 2.91 4.93 12.88
CA ILE A 159 2.40 4.04 11.82
C ILE A 159 2.74 2.58 12.14
N GLY A 160 3.97 2.31 12.59
CA GLY A 160 4.38 0.95 12.97
C GLY A 160 3.54 0.38 14.12
N LEU A 161 3.32 1.16 15.18
CA LEU A 161 2.45 0.77 16.30
C LEU A 161 1.00 0.57 15.89
N PHE A 162 0.49 1.42 15.00
CA PHE A 162 -0.86 1.29 14.46
C PHE A 162 -1.04 0.00 13.66
N LEU A 163 -0.07 -0.36 12.82
CA LEU A 163 -0.09 -1.63 12.08
C LEU A 163 -0.01 -2.84 13.02
N ALA A 164 0.81 -2.76 14.05
CA ALA A 164 0.87 -3.81 15.08
C ALA A 164 -0.48 -3.98 15.79
N LEU A 165 -1.14 -2.87 16.12
CA LEU A 165 -2.47 -2.90 16.73
C LEU A 165 -3.52 -3.56 15.84
N ILE A 166 -3.53 -3.21 14.55
CA ILE A 166 -4.42 -3.85 13.56
C ILE A 166 -4.10 -5.36 13.48
N GLY A 167 -2.83 -5.74 13.46
CA GLY A 167 -2.41 -7.13 13.48
C GLY A 167 -2.97 -7.87 14.69
N PHE A 168 -2.85 -7.32 15.88
CA PHE A 168 -3.40 -7.91 17.11
C PHE A 168 -4.93 -8.02 17.09
N THR A 169 -5.62 -7.07 16.46
CA THR A 169 -7.08 -7.12 16.30
C THR A 169 -7.48 -8.23 15.33
N LEU A 170 -6.77 -8.39 14.22
CA LEU A 170 -7.02 -9.46 13.25
C LEU A 170 -6.70 -10.85 13.80
N MET A 171 -5.69 -10.95 14.66
CA MET A 171 -5.37 -12.18 15.40
C MET A 171 -6.39 -12.51 16.51
N GLY A 172 -7.32 -11.61 16.82
CA GLY A 172 -8.28 -11.79 17.91
C GLY A 172 -7.69 -11.59 19.32
N LEU A 173 -6.47 -11.07 19.42
CA LEU A 173 -5.84 -10.72 20.70
C LEU A 173 -6.49 -9.50 21.33
N THR A 174 -6.93 -8.57 20.50
CA THR A 174 -7.63 -7.36 20.93
C THR A 174 -9.02 -7.32 20.31
N VAL A 175 -10.00 -6.99 21.12
CA VAL A 175 -11.40 -6.79 20.68
C VAL A 175 -11.84 -5.39 21.04
N PRO A 176 -12.68 -4.74 20.21
CA PRO A 176 -13.27 -3.46 20.57
C PRO A 176 -14.16 -3.66 21.81
N SER A 177 -13.92 -2.86 22.82
CA SER A 177 -14.85 -2.76 23.97
C SER A 177 -16.16 -2.17 23.48
N GLY A 178 -17.29 -2.61 24.00
CA GLY A 178 -18.62 -2.15 23.60
C GLY A 178 -18.84 -0.63 23.63
N ASN A 179 -17.92 0.14 24.21
CA ASN A 179 -17.78 1.58 24.04
C ASN A 179 -16.63 1.81 23.06
N ALA A 180 -16.93 2.26 21.87
CA ALA A 180 -16.11 2.35 20.63
C ALA A 180 -14.68 2.93 20.75
N THR A 181 -14.18 3.28 21.91
CA THR A 181 -12.91 3.98 22.14
C THR A 181 -11.86 3.19 22.91
N VAL A 182 -12.20 2.04 23.47
CA VAL A 182 -11.27 1.26 24.32
C VAL A 182 -11.07 -0.13 23.73
N ILE A 183 -9.82 -0.48 23.49
CA ILE A 183 -9.41 -1.81 23.04
C ILE A 183 -9.17 -2.65 24.28
N GLN A 184 -9.82 -3.81 24.36
CA GLN A 184 -9.64 -4.77 25.44
C GLN A 184 -8.83 -5.97 24.93
N LEU A 185 -7.97 -6.53 25.80
CA LEU A 185 -7.35 -7.83 25.56
C LEU A 185 -8.42 -8.92 25.63
N SER A 186 -8.55 -9.69 24.57
CA SER A 186 -9.42 -10.84 24.54
C SER A 186 -8.67 -12.05 25.12
N PHE A 187 -9.15 -12.62 26.21
CA PHE A 187 -8.62 -13.90 26.71
C PHE A 187 -9.08 -15.11 25.90
N GLY A 188 -9.90 -14.90 24.85
CA GLY A 188 -10.34 -15.95 23.93
C GLY A 188 -9.21 -16.62 23.16
N PHE A 189 -8.03 -15.98 23.03
CA PHE A 189 -6.85 -16.59 22.44
C PHE A 189 -6.32 -17.80 23.23
N LEU A 190 -6.57 -17.87 24.54
CA LEU A 190 -6.20 -19.02 25.37
C LEU A 190 -7.08 -20.26 25.10
N GLN A 191 -8.26 -20.05 24.49
CA GLN A 191 -9.19 -21.13 24.17
C GLN A 191 -9.01 -21.68 22.76
N ASN A 192 -8.31 -20.96 21.87
CA ASN A 192 -8.06 -21.35 20.49
C ASN A 192 -6.56 -21.42 20.20
N PRO A 193 -5.93 -22.64 20.28
CA PRO A 193 -4.49 -22.78 20.09
C PRO A 193 -4.01 -22.41 18.67
N LEU A 194 -4.91 -22.34 17.68
CA LEU A 194 -4.60 -21.90 16.31
C LEU A 194 -4.23 -20.42 16.23
N ILE A 195 -4.67 -19.58 17.17
CA ILE A 195 -4.34 -18.14 17.22
C ILE A 195 -2.88 -17.92 17.67
N LEU A 196 -2.30 -18.89 18.38
CA LEU A 196 -0.90 -18.83 18.83
C LEU A 196 0.11 -19.21 17.74
N ILE A 197 -0.35 -19.76 16.61
CA ILE A 197 0.51 -20.27 15.52
C ILE A 197 0.46 -19.31 14.29
N ALA A 198 -0.52 -18.43 14.21
CA ALA A 198 -0.68 -17.44 13.14
C ALA A 198 0.08 -16.16 13.42
#